data_f24b68c85f6b099a2d72e1d1476e2edf
#
_entry.id   f24b68c85f6b099a2d72e1d1476e2edf
#
_cell.length_a   1.000
_cell.length_b   1.000
_cell.length_c   1.000
_cell.angle_alpha   90.00
_cell.angle_beta   90.00
_cell.angle_gamma   90.00
#
_symmetry.space_group_name_H-M   'P 1'
#
loop_
_entity.id
_entity.type
_entity.pdbx_description
1 polymer ?
#
loop_
_entity_poly.entity_id
_entity_poly.type
_entity_poly.pdbx_seq_one_letter_code
_entity_poly.pdbx_strand_id
1 'polypeptide(L)'
;MTRIKLLLISSVVVLAILACALPGDESGTAEEAPPAGDGEVSAPTYTPPAPSGEEGEKNYRTDNILFQDNFSNPDSGWDRQSYNVGSTDYADGGYVISVTAPGQILWANPGQAFKDVSVEVETVWLDGGDDNNLGIICRYQDIENFYALVISSDGYYGIRRALNGNDKISFFGDEGMEESDVINMNGHNQLRADCIGNTLSLYANGELLMQVEDDALAYGDVGLIVGTFSAENTEILFKNFVVYLP
;
A
#
# COMPACT_ATOMS: atom_id res chain seq x y z
N MET A 1 26.26 41.70 -26.45
CA MET A 1 27.59 41.01 -26.33
C MET A 1 28.00 41.04 -24.87
N THR A 2 27.72 39.99 -24.11
CA THR A 2 28.22 39.88 -22.73
C THR A 2 28.61 38.42 -22.51
N ARG A 3 29.86 38.20 -22.17
CA ARG A 3 30.56 36.93 -22.11
C ARG A 3 30.22 36.18 -20.81
N ILE A 4 29.77 34.95 -20.94
CA ILE A 4 29.58 34.01 -19.82
C ILE A 4 30.96 33.39 -19.51
N LYS A 5 31.41 33.54 -18.24
CA LYS A 5 32.59 32.86 -17.72
C LYS A 5 32.24 31.51 -17.13
N LEU A 6 32.76 30.45 -17.72
CA LEU A 6 32.67 29.08 -17.24
C LEU A 6 33.74 28.89 -16.15
N LEU A 7 33.33 28.52 -14.94
CA LEU A 7 34.22 28.13 -13.83
C LEU A 7 34.21 26.59 -13.71
N LEU A 8 35.35 26.01 -14.10
CA LEU A 8 35.66 24.60 -13.88
C LEU A 8 36.17 24.44 -12.44
N ILE A 9 35.50 23.65 -11.61
CA ILE A 9 35.99 23.20 -10.32
C ILE A 9 36.41 21.73 -10.48
N SER A 10 37.72 21.54 -10.40
CA SER A 10 38.38 20.24 -10.39
C SER A 10 38.44 19.73 -8.95
N SER A 11 37.80 18.60 -8.64
CA SER A 11 37.92 17.91 -7.36
C SER A 11 38.85 16.70 -7.50
N VAL A 12 39.94 16.78 -6.82
CA VAL A 12 40.95 15.72 -6.70
C VAL A 12 40.49 14.69 -5.68
N VAL A 13 40.32 13.44 -6.10
CA VAL A 13 40.07 12.29 -5.23
C VAL A 13 41.42 11.70 -4.82
N VAL A 14 41.73 11.73 -3.53
CA VAL A 14 42.88 11.04 -2.93
C VAL A 14 42.44 9.65 -2.48
N LEU A 15 42.99 8.63 -3.12
CA LEU A 15 42.86 7.23 -2.76
C LEU A 15 43.90 6.88 -1.69
N ALA A 16 43.45 6.53 -0.49
CA ALA A 16 44.34 5.94 0.53
C ALA A 16 44.07 4.42 0.60
N ILE A 17 45.05 3.66 0.13
CA ILE A 17 45.09 2.19 0.28
C ILE A 17 45.78 1.89 1.59
N LEU A 18 45.13 1.22 2.52
CA LEU A 18 45.77 0.62 3.69
C LEU A 18 45.59 -0.91 3.62
N ALA A 19 46.72 -1.57 3.31
CA ALA A 19 46.84 -3.01 3.45
C ALA A 19 47.29 -3.32 4.90
N CYS A 20 46.63 -4.25 5.57
CA CYS A 20 47.19 -4.93 6.73
C CYS A 20 46.98 -6.42 6.62
N ALA A 21 48.06 -7.13 6.81
CA ALA A 21 48.28 -8.54 6.64
C ALA A 21 47.67 -9.41 7.76
N LEU A 22 47.30 -10.63 7.39
CA LEU A 22 47.04 -11.73 8.29
C LEU A 22 48.33 -12.29 8.93
N PRO A 23 48.21 -12.90 10.11
CA PRO A 23 48.59 -14.32 10.19
C PRO A 23 47.74 -15.13 11.18
N GLY A 24 47.68 -16.47 10.98
CA GLY A 24 47.50 -17.44 12.06
C GLY A 24 46.41 -18.48 11.81
N ASP A 25 46.84 -19.56 11.33
CA ASP A 25 46.35 -20.90 11.27
C ASP A 25 45.97 -21.43 12.68
N GLU A 26 44.78 -22.04 12.85
CA GLU A 26 44.57 -23.11 13.81
C GLU A 26 43.42 -24.03 13.37
N SER A 27 43.81 -25.30 13.25
CA SER A 27 42.99 -26.47 12.97
C SER A 27 41.91 -26.71 14.04
N GLY A 28 40.64 -26.76 13.66
CA GLY A 28 39.50 -27.18 14.48
C GLY A 28 38.74 -28.31 13.78
N THR A 29 38.73 -29.47 14.39
CA THR A 29 38.13 -30.75 14.07
C THR A 29 36.70 -30.66 13.54
N ALA A 30 36.44 -31.38 12.46
CA ALA A 30 35.11 -31.64 11.92
C ALA A 30 34.23 -32.38 12.93
N GLU A 31 33.13 -31.76 13.33
CA GLU A 31 32.06 -32.42 14.11
C GLU A 31 30.99 -32.89 13.12
N GLU A 32 30.71 -34.18 13.21
CA GLU A 32 29.82 -34.98 12.37
C GLU A 32 28.38 -34.52 12.54
N ALA A 33 27.70 -34.16 11.42
CA ALA A 33 26.31 -33.79 11.41
C ALA A 33 25.38 -34.98 11.73
N PRO A 34 24.34 -34.81 12.55
CA PRO A 34 23.35 -35.87 12.80
C PRO A 34 22.46 -36.09 11.56
N PRO A 35 21.89 -37.29 11.38
CA PRO A 35 21.16 -37.70 10.20
C PRO A 35 19.84 -36.92 10.04
N ALA A 36 19.52 -36.57 8.78
CA ALA A 36 18.26 -35.96 8.38
C ALA A 36 17.07 -36.86 8.79
N GLY A 37 16.25 -36.33 9.67
CA GLY A 37 14.93 -36.90 9.95
C GLY A 37 13.95 -36.42 8.88
N ASP A 38 13.31 -37.35 8.19
CA ASP A 38 12.17 -37.13 7.32
C ASP A 38 10.97 -36.66 8.16
N GLY A 39 10.90 -35.32 8.38
CA GLY A 39 9.75 -34.66 8.96
C GLY A 39 9.00 -33.92 7.86
N GLU A 40 7.90 -34.50 7.43
CA GLU A 40 6.92 -33.89 6.58
C GLU A 40 6.40 -32.61 7.27
N VAL A 41 6.91 -31.45 6.86
CA VAL A 41 6.44 -30.14 7.34
C VAL A 41 5.14 -29.85 6.64
N SER A 42 4.02 -30.18 7.28
CA SER A 42 2.69 -29.72 6.87
C SER A 42 2.68 -28.20 6.92
N ALA A 43 2.32 -27.58 5.81
CA ALA A 43 2.07 -26.14 5.74
C ALA A 43 1.04 -25.74 6.82
N PRO A 44 1.22 -24.62 7.52
CA PRO A 44 0.26 -24.16 8.51
C PRO A 44 -1.08 -23.87 7.84
N THR A 45 -2.09 -24.64 8.21
CA THR A 45 -3.48 -24.39 7.83
C THR A 45 -3.93 -23.14 8.59
N TYR A 46 -4.09 -22.01 7.89
CA TYR A 46 -4.67 -20.81 8.47
C TYR A 46 -6.14 -21.09 8.82
N THR A 47 -6.44 -21.10 10.10
CA THR A 47 -7.81 -21.05 10.62
C THR A 47 -8.06 -19.60 11.02
N PRO A 48 -9.03 -18.88 10.38
CA PRO A 48 -9.38 -17.54 10.81
C PRO A 48 -9.74 -17.53 12.30
N PRO A 49 -9.31 -16.55 13.09
CA PRO A 49 -9.77 -16.43 14.48
C PRO A 49 -11.29 -16.28 14.49
N ALA A 50 -11.95 -17.00 15.39
CA ALA A 50 -13.38 -16.82 15.63
C ALA A 50 -13.63 -15.40 16.13
N PRO A 51 -14.70 -14.71 15.68
CA PRO A 51 -14.99 -13.36 16.11
C PRO A 51 -15.20 -13.33 17.63
N SER A 52 -14.34 -12.60 18.32
CA SER A 52 -14.46 -12.34 19.75
C SER A 52 -15.15 -11.02 19.97
N GLY A 53 -16.40 -11.06 20.45
CA GLY A 53 -16.98 -9.97 21.23
C GLY A 53 -17.79 -8.95 20.46
N GLU A 54 -19.07 -8.97 20.77
CA GLU A 54 -20.10 -7.99 20.43
C GLU A 54 -19.69 -6.57 20.85
N GLU A 55 -19.45 -5.70 19.84
CA GLU A 55 -19.90 -4.30 19.84
C GLU A 55 -19.50 -3.66 18.51
N GLY A 56 -20.47 -3.43 17.64
CA GLY A 56 -20.33 -2.51 16.50
C GLY A 56 -20.16 -3.10 15.12
N GLU A 57 -20.38 -4.40 14.88
CA GLU A 57 -20.63 -4.88 13.53
C GLU A 57 -21.89 -4.19 12.98
N LYS A 58 -21.68 -3.14 12.19
CA LYS A 58 -22.67 -2.78 11.19
C LYS A 58 -22.75 -3.98 10.24
N ASN A 59 -23.77 -4.81 10.44
CA ASN A 59 -24.10 -5.91 9.55
C ASN A 59 -24.49 -5.28 8.20
N TYR A 60 -23.50 -5.10 7.31
CA TYR A 60 -23.75 -4.64 5.95
C TYR A 60 -24.56 -5.74 5.27
N ARG A 61 -25.88 -5.50 5.20
CA ARG A 61 -26.78 -6.40 4.50
C ARG A 61 -26.35 -6.43 3.03
N THR A 62 -26.41 -7.59 2.42
CA THR A 62 -26.24 -7.79 0.97
C THR A 62 -27.10 -6.84 0.13
N ASP A 63 -28.15 -6.27 0.71
CA ASP A 63 -29.09 -5.32 0.10
C ASP A 63 -28.48 -3.91 -0.12
N ASN A 64 -27.32 -3.59 0.49
CA ASN A 64 -26.69 -2.27 0.42
C ASN A 64 -25.40 -2.24 -0.44
N ILE A 65 -25.11 -3.30 -1.17
CA ILE A 65 -23.94 -3.33 -2.06
C ILE A 65 -24.25 -2.50 -3.31
N LEU A 66 -23.45 -1.47 -3.54
CA LEU A 66 -23.52 -0.61 -4.71
C LEU A 66 -22.66 -1.12 -5.85
N PHE A 67 -21.48 -1.68 -5.51
CA PHE A 67 -20.53 -2.26 -6.45
C PHE A 67 -19.68 -3.32 -5.74
N GLN A 68 -19.30 -4.38 -6.44
CA GLN A 68 -18.37 -5.37 -5.91
C GLN A 68 -17.56 -6.00 -7.04
N ASP A 69 -16.31 -6.35 -6.75
CA ASP A 69 -15.45 -7.09 -7.65
C ASP A 69 -14.51 -8.01 -6.86
N ASN A 70 -14.51 -9.29 -7.18
CA ASN A 70 -13.55 -10.25 -6.65
C ASN A 70 -12.35 -10.46 -7.57
N PHE A 71 -12.28 -9.67 -8.66
CA PHE A 71 -11.23 -9.67 -9.68
C PHE A 71 -11.04 -10.98 -10.44
N SER A 72 -12.03 -11.87 -10.41
CA SER A 72 -11.99 -13.13 -11.19
C SER A 72 -12.26 -12.93 -12.68
N ASN A 73 -12.87 -11.80 -13.04
CA ASN A 73 -13.12 -11.42 -14.42
C ASN A 73 -12.19 -10.29 -14.86
N PRO A 74 -11.19 -10.55 -15.71
CA PRO A 74 -10.24 -9.52 -16.14
C PRO A 74 -10.85 -8.43 -17.05
N ASP A 75 -12.12 -8.54 -17.40
CA ASP A 75 -12.88 -7.56 -18.18
C ASP A 75 -13.90 -6.80 -17.31
N SER A 76 -13.75 -6.82 -15.99
CA SER A 76 -14.69 -6.15 -15.06
C SER A 76 -14.57 -4.63 -15.01
N GLY A 77 -13.57 -4.04 -15.70
CA GLY A 77 -13.51 -2.61 -15.95
C GLY A 77 -12.38 -1.85 -15.25
N TRP A 78 -11.57 -2.51 -14.46
CA TRP A 78 -10.39 -1.87 -13.85
C TRP A 78 -9.28 -1.63 -14.87
N ASP A 79 -8.51 -0.58 -14.66
CA ASP A 79 -7.38 -0.23 -15.51
C ASP A 79 -6.34 -1.34 -15.58
N ARG A 80 -5.88 -1.66 -16.79
CA ARG A 80 -4.78 -2.60 -17.05
C ARG A 80 -3.70 -1.87 -17.82
N GLN A 81 -2.67 -1.47 -17.11
CA GLN A 81 -1.62 -0.61 -17.65
C GLN A 81 -0.23 -1.09 -17.27
N SER A 82 0.71 -0.91 -18.20
CA SER A 82 2.14 -1.07 -17.93
C SER A 82 2.84 0.27 -18.11
N TYR A 83 3.53 0.69 -17.08
CA TYR A 83 4.29 1.94 -17.03
C TYR A 83 5.78 1.64 -16.87
N ASN A 84 6.63 2.64 -17.09
CA ASN A 84 8.07 2.51 -16.82
C ASN A 84 8.39 2.31 -15.33
N VAL A 85 7.44 2.62 -14.45
CA VAL A 85 7.57 2.60 -12.99
C VAL A 85 6.68 1.54 -12.32
N GLY A 86 6.08 0.64 -13.11
CA GLY A 86 5.23 -0.42 -12.56
C GLY A 86 4.06 -0.81 -13.45
N SER A 87 3.09 -1.50 -12.89
CA SER A 87 1.91 -1.97 -13.62
C SER A 87 0.70 -2.14 -12.71
N THR A 88 -0.47 -2.16 -13.36
CA THR A 88 -1.75 -2.55 -12.77
C THR A 88 -2.37 -3.65 -13.62
N ASP A 89 -2.74 -4.79 -13.05
CA ASP A 89 -3.33 -5.91 -13.79
C ASP A 89 -4.08 -6.89 -12.87
N TYR A 90 -4.93 -7.71 -13.47
CA TYR A 90 -5.52 -8.88 -12.81
C TYR A 90 -4.51 -10.02 -12.79
N ALA A 91 -4.14 -10.46 -11.62
CA ALA A 91 -3.19 -11.56 -11.40
C ALA A 91 -3.44 -12.24 -10.06
N ASP A 92 -2.95 -13.47 -9.91
CA ASP A 92 -2.93 -14.24 -8.65
C ASP A 92 -4.29 -14.39 -7.96
N GLY A 93 -5.35 -14.38 -8.73
CA GLY A 93 -6.73 -14.49 -8.23
C GLY A 93 -7.22 -13.23 -7.52
N GLY A 94 -6.72 -12.08 -7.92
CA GLY A 94 -7.06 -10.75 -7.45
C GLY A 94 -6.64 -9.68 -8.45
N TYR A 95 -6.36 -8.48 -7.94
CA TYR A 95 -5.85 -7.35 -8.71
C TYR A 95 -4.52 -6.90 -8.12
N VAL A 96 -3.47 -6.86 -8.94
CA VAL A 96 -2.12 -6.53 -8.50
C VAL A 96 -1.72 -5.14 -8.98
N ILE A 97 -1.19 -4.35 -8.07
CA ILE A 97 -0.49 -3.10 -8.38
C ILE A 97 0.97 -3.30 -7.97
N SER A 98 1.86 -3.20 -8.94
CA SER A 98 3.32 -3.30 -8.76
C SER A 98 3.96 -1.95 -9.07
N VAL A 99 4.71 -1.39 -8.14
CA VAL A 99 5.51 -0.17 -8.29
C VAL A 99 6.98 -0.56 -8.23
N THR A 100 7.77 -0.18 -9.24
CA THR A 100 9.16 -0.65 -9.43
C THR A 100 10.21 0.45 -9.31
N ALA A 101 9.84 1.61 -8.76
CA ALA A 101 10.77 2.72 -8.55
C ALA A 101 10.39 3.52 -7.30
N PRO A 102 11.35 4.10 -6.56
CA PRO A 102 11.08 4.89 -5.36
C PRO A 102 10.34 6.19 -5.68
N GLY A 103 9.51 6.63 -4.74
CA GLY A 103 8.77 7.88 -4.82
C GLY A 103 7.69 7.91 -5.90
N GLN A 104 7.21 6.74 -6.36
CA GLN A 104 6.17 6.62 -7.37
C GLN A 104 4.84 6.17 -6.77
N ILE A 105 3.76 6.49 -7.44
CA ILE A 105 2.40 6.11 -7.06
C ILE A 105 1.68 5.61 -8.31
N LEU A 106 1.04 4.44 -8.21
CA LEU A 106 0.11 3.91 -9.21
C LEU A 106 -1.24 3.66 -8.58
N TRP A 107 -2.29 3.80 -9.36
CA TRP A 107 -3.66 3.55 -8.92
C TRP A 107 -4.49 2.96 -10.06
N ALA A 108 -5.65 2.42 -9.70
CA ALA A 108 -6.65 1.93 -10.62
C ALA A 108 -8.05 2.24 -10.11
N ASN A 109 -8.96 2.52 -11.04
CA ASN A 109 -10.34 2.86 -10.78
C ASN A 109 -11.27 1.99 -11.64
N PRO A 110 -12.46 1.59 -11.12
CA PRO A 110 -13.46 0.84 -11.88
C PRO A 110 -14.38 1.73 -12.73
N GLY A 111 -14.24 3.05 -12.72
CA GLY A 111 -15.11 3.98 -13.43
C GLY A 111 -16.49 4.16 -12.77
N GLN A 112 -16.60 4.03 -11.46
CA GLN A 112 -17.84 4.08 -10.69
C GLN A 112 -17.82 5.22 -9.68
N ALA A 113 -18.54 6.29 -9.96
CA ALA A 113 -18.57 7.48 -9.10
C ALA A 113 -19.69 7.41 -8.05
N PHE A 114 -19.33 7.77 -6.83
CA PHE A 114 -20.23 7.78 -5.67
C PHE A 114 -20.10 9.10 -4.89
N LYS A 115 -21.09 9.35 -4.02
CA LYS A 115 -21.05 10.47 -3.08
C LYS A 115 -20.65 9.99 -1.69
N ASP A 116 -21.54 9.24 -1.04
CA ASP A 116 -21.33 8.71 0.29
C ASP A 116 -21.26 7.19 0.22
N VAL A 117 -20.13 6.63 0.65
CA VAL A 117 -19.86 5.18 0.56
C VAL A 117 -18.99 4.70 1.71
N SER A 118 -19.14 3.40 2.02
CA SER A 118 -18.14 2.59 2.72
C SER A 118 -17.52 1.63 1.71
N VAL A 119 -16.20 1.60 1.63
CA VAL A 119 -15.44 0.74 0.70
C VAL A 119 -14.60 -0.23 1.51
N GLU A 120 -14.69 -1.51 1.19
CA GLU A 120 -13.87 -2.56 1.81
C GLU A 120 -13.00 -3.27 0.77
N VAL A 121 -11.81 -3.69 1.17
CA VAL A 121 -10.91 -4.49 0.35
C VAL A 121 -9.94 -5.29 1.22
N GLU A 122 -9.61 -6.49 0.78
CA GLU A 122 -8.51 -7.27 1.34
C GLU A 122 -7.21 -6.92 0.61
N THR A 123 -6.13 -6.75 1.37
CA THR A 123 -4.80 -6.46 0.84
C THR A 123 -3.80 -7.51 1.29
N VAL A 124 -2.89 -7.91 0.40
CA VAL A 124 -1.80 -8.83 0.68
C VAL A 124 -0.51 -8.24 0.13
N TRP A 125 0.47 -8.04 0.97
CA TRP A 125 1.82 -7.74 0.53
C TRP A 125 2.44 -8.99 -0.11
N LEU A 126 2.89 -8.90 -1.36
CA LEU A 126 3.46 -10.02 -2.10
C LEU A 126 4.98 -9.98 -2.08
N ASP A 127 5.57 -8.83 -2.38
CA ASP A 127 7.02 -8.67 -2.50
C ASP A 127 7.44 -7.20 -2.42
N GLY A 128 8.74 -6.98 -2.22
CA GLY A 128 9.40 -5.68 -2.27
C GLY A 128 9.61 -5.02 -0.92
N GLY A 129 9.84 -3.72 -0.92
CA GLY A 129 10.05 -2.94 0.30
C GLY A 129 8.77 -2.61 1.03
N ASP A 130 8.86 -2.46 2.33
CA ASP A 130 7.76 -2.14 3.25
C ASP A 130 7.59 -0.63 3.51
N ASP A 131 8.57 0.19 3.16
CA ASP A 131 8.45 1.67 3.13
C ASP A 131 7.62 2.12 1.91
N ASN A 132 6.33 1.84 2.00
CA ASN A 132 5.35 1.99 0.94
C ASN A 132 4.05 2.63 1.48
N ASN A 133 3.06 2.74 0.63
CA ASN A 133 1.67 2.98 1.02
C ASN A 133 0.74 2.23 0.06
N LEU A 134 -0.35 1.71 0.61
CA LEU A 134 -1.37 0.96 -0.12
C LEU A 134 -2.74 1.23 0.49
N GLY A 135 -3.79 1.22 -0.32
CA GLY A 135 -5.11 1.48 0.23
C GLY A 135 -6.20 1.80 -0.78
N ILE A 136 -7.17 2.57 -0.30
CA ILE A 136 -8.42 2.88 -0.97
C ILE A 136 -8.44 4.35 -1.39
N ILE A 137 -8.84 4.60 -2.62
CA ILE A 137 -9.19 5.94 -3.10
C ILE A 137 -10.69 6.13 -2.97
N CYS A 138 -11.13 7.31 -2.58
CA CYS A 138 -12.50 7.76 -2.74
C CYS A 138 -12.58 9.19 -3.28
N ARG A 139 -13.74 9.51 -3.89
CA ARG A 139 -14.02 10.82 -4.51
C ARG A 139 -12.97 11.23 -5.55
N TYR A 140 -12.46 10.25 -6.30
CA TYR A 140 -11.53 10.51 -7.39
C TYR A 140 -12.26 11.24 -8.53
N GLN A 141 -11.81 12.41 -8.88
CA GLN A 141 -12.30 13.18 -10.02
C GLN A 141 -11.27 13.16 -11.16
N ASP A 142 -9.99 13.27 -10.80
CA ASP A 142 -8.85 13.21 -11.70
C ASP A 142 -7.55 13.02 -10.87
N ILE A 143 -6.39 12.98 -11.53
CA ILE A 143 -5.07 12.81 -10.91
C ILE A 143 -4.74 13.88 -9.85
N GLU A 144 -5.37 15.04 -9.93
CA GLU A 144 -5.10 16.19 -9.08
C GLU A 144 -6.14 16.35 -7.94
N ASN A 145 -7.22 15.54 -7.96
CA ASN A 145 -8.37 15.71 -7.08
C ASN A 145 -8.92 14.37 -6.59
N PHE A 146 -8.48 13.91 -5.41
CA PHE A 146 -8.95 12.69 -4.75
C PHE A 146 -8.55 12.62 -3.27
N TYR A 147 -9.18 11.71 -2.52
CA TYR A 147 -8.69 11.25 -1.21
C TYR A 147 -8.12 9.84 -1.32
N ALA A 148 -7.05 9.58 -0.57
CA ALA A 148 -6.49 8.24 -0.39
C ALA A 148 -6.35 7.92 1.10
N LEU A 149 -6.97 6.82 1.52
CA LEU A 149 -6.94 6.28 2.87
C LEU A 149 -6.03 5.06 2.84
N VAL A 150 -4.85 5.17 3.45
CA VAL A 150 -3.74 4.24 3.20
C VAL A 150 -3.14 3.71 4.50
N ILE A 151 -2.61 2.50 4.41
CA ILE A 151 -1.65 1.93 5.36
C ILE A 151 -0.31 1.73 4.65
N SER A 152 0.73 1.35 5.41
CA SER A 152 2.00 0.88 4.86
C SER A 152 2.31 -0.53 5.36
N SER A 153 3.19 -1.23 4.65
CA SER A 153 3.56 -2.59 5.01
C SER A 153 4.47 -2.66 6.24
N ASP A 154 5.03 -1.55 6.68
CA ASP A 154 5.82 -1.39 7.92
C ASP A 154 5.00 -0.87 9.12
N GLY A 155 3.66 -0.79 8.99
CA GLY A 155 2.76 -0.55 10.12
C GLY A 155 2.27 0.87 10.30
N TYR A 156 2.45 1.75 9.32
CA TYR A 156 1.94 3.13 9.38
C TYR A 156 0.62 3.28 8.64
N TYR A 157 -0.12 4.36 8.97
CA TYR A 157 -1.40 4.70 8.33
C TYR A 157 -1.55 6.20 8.17
N GLY A 158 -2.44 6.61 7.26
CA GLY A 158 -2.77 8.02 7.09
C GLY A 158 -3.86 8.24 6.05
N ILE A 159 -4.46 9.42 6.10
CA ILE A 159 -5.38 9.92 5.09
C ILE A 159 -4.70 11.04 4.32
N ARG A 160 -4.78 11.00 3.00
CA ARG A 160 -4.13 11.95 2.08
C ARG A 160 -5.17 12.64 1.21
N ARG A 161 -4.87 13.88 0.83
CA ARG A 161 -5.64 14.62 -0.15
C ARG A 161 -4.76 15.11 -1.29
N ALA A 162 -5.16 14.85 -2.53
CA ALA A 162 -4.75 15.60 -3.70
C ALA A 162 -5.81 16.66 -3.99
N LEU A 163 -5.43 17.91 -4.22
CA LEU A 163 -6.35 19.00 -4.54
C LEU A 163 -5.70 20.04 -5.43
N ASN A 164 -6.32 20.30 -6.61
CA ASN A 164 -5.95 21.36 -7.57
C ASN A 164 -4.49 21.32 -8.05
N GLY A 165 -3.92 20.12 -8.23
CA GLY A 165 -2.55 19.97 -8.75
C GLY A 165 -1.48 20.62 -7.87
N ASN A 166 -1.78 20.90 -6.61
CA ASN A 166 -0.72 21.19 -5.66
C ASN A 166 0.25 20.01 -5.67
N ASP A 167 1.52 20.25 -6.01
CA ASP A 167 2.60 19.26 -6.24
C ASP A 167 2.82 18.30 -5.07
N LYS A 168 1.99 18.37 -4.03
CA LYS A 168 2.07 17.52 -2.84
C LYS A 168 0.69 16.96 -2.54
N ILE A 169 0.52 15.68 -2.79
CA ILE A 169 -0.48 14.90 -2.08
C ILE A 169 -0.12 15.00 -0.61
N SER A 170 -0.90 15.74 0.17
CA SER A 170 -0.59 15.99 1.59
C SER A 170 -1.37 15.06 2.49
N PHE A 171 -0.72 14.53 3.52
CA PHE A 171 -1.38 13.86 4.63
C PHE A 171 -2.16 14.86 5.48
N PHE A 172 -3.25 14.40 6.09
CA PHE A 172 -3.89 15.11 7.19
C PHE A 172 -3.06 14.86 8.46
N GLY A 173 -2.94 15.89 9.30
CA GLY A 173 -2.08 15.86 10.47
C GLY A 173 -0.69 16.46 10.21
N ASP A 174 0.01 16.80 11.29
CA ASP A 174 1.28 17.54 11.24
C ASP A 174 2.49 16.63 11.01
N GLU A 175 2.37 15.31 11.29
CA GLU A 175 3.47 14.35 11.31
C GLU A 175 3.48 13.36 10.12
N GLY A 176 2.50 13.47 9.20
CA GLY A 176 2.41 12.59 8.04
C GLY A 176 1.65 11.31 8.35
N MET A 177 2.31 10.15 8.33
CA MET A 177 1.72 8.87 8.71
C MET A 177 2.01 8.55 10.18
N GLU A 178 1.06 7.88 10.85
CA GLU A 178 1.13 7.44 12.23
C GLU A 178 1.28 5.91 12.30
N GLU A 179 1.88 5.39 13.38
CA GLU A 179 2.11 3.96 13.58
C GLU A 179 0.94 3.28 14.30
N SER A 180 0.64 2.02 13.95
CA SER A 180 -0.37 1.20 14.64
C SER A 180 -0.05 -0.28 14.64
N ASP A 181 -0.13 -0.90 15.81
CA ASP A 181 0.00 -2.36 16.01
C ASP A 181 -1.16 -3.17 15.43
N VAL A 182 -2.23 -2.52 15.01
CA VAL A 182 -3.39 -3.16 14.34
C VAL A 182 -3.04 -3.67 12.95
N ILE A 183 -2.06 -3.03 12.30
CA ILE A 183 -1.64 -3.36 10.95
C ILE A 183 -0.73 -4.59 10.97
N ASN A 184 -1.09 -5.63 10.23
CA ASN A 184 -0.24 -6.79 10.04
C ASN A 184 0.88 -6.44 9.05
N MET A 185 2.07 -6.16 9.57
CA MET A 185 3.24 -5.81 8.76
C MET A 185 3.60 -6.93 7.78
N ASN A 186 3.90 -6.55 6.53
CA ASN A 186 4.25 -7.48 5.43
C ASN A 186 3.27 -8.65 5.30
N GLY A 187 1.99 -8.38 5.51
CA GLY A 187 0.97 -9.40 5.66
C GLY A 187 -0.35 -9.08 4.95
N HIS A 188 -1.37 -9.80 5.40
CA HIS A 188 -2.75 -9.61 4.97
C HIS A 188 -3.46 -8.63 5.91
N ASN A 189 -4.11 -7.62 5.32
CA ASN A 189 -4.96 -6.68 6.05
C ASN A 189 -6.32 -6.53 5.37
N GLN A 190 -7.36 -6.34 6.16
CA GLN A 190 -8.66 -5.90 5.68
C GLN A 190 -8.80 -4.41 5.90
N LEU A 191 -8.96 -3.65 4.83
CA LEU A 191 -9.14 -2.20 4.89
C LEU A 191 -10.59 -1.82 4.69
N ARG A 192 -11.03 -0.77 5.38
CA ARG A 192 -12.27 -0.07 5.11
C ARG A 192 -12.04 1.44 5.10
N ALA A 193 -12.64 2.09 4.11
CA ALA A 193 -12.69 3.54 3.98
C ALA A 193 -14.16 3.99 4.00
N ASP A 194 -14.54 4.79 5.00
CA ASP A 194 -15.84 5.46 5.00
C ASP A 194 -15.66 6.90 4.52
N CYS A 195 -16.29 7.27 3.40
CA CYS A 195 -16.29 8.61 2.82
C CYS A 195 -17.73 9.13 2.84
N ILE A 196 -18.17 9.70 3.96
CA ILE A 196 -19.57 10.02 4.27
C ILE A 196 -19.71 11.49 4.68
N GLY A 197 -20.53 12.26 3.96
CA GLY A 197 -20.65 13.71 4.20
C GLY A 197 -19.29 14.41 4.02
N ASN A 198 -18.80 15.06 5.06
CA ASN A 198 -17.46 15.64 5.12
C ASN A 198 -16.46 14.79 5.96
N THR A 199 -16.86 13.61 6.41
CA THR A 199 -16.05 12.75 7.26
C THR A 199 -15.40 11.65 6.43
N LEU A 200 -14.09 11.49 6.61
CA LEU A 200 -13.28 10.43 6.04
C LEU A 200 -12.74 9.58 7.18
N SER A 201 -13.00 8.27 7.16
CA SER A 201 -12.55 7.36 8.23
C SER A 201 -11.83 6.15 7.63
N LEU A 202 -10.61 5.88 8.14
CA LEU A 202 -9.79 4.73 7.78
C LEU A 202 -9.85 3.68 8.88
N TYR A 203 -10.13 2.45 8.47
CA TYR A 203 -10.07 1.29 9.36
C TYR A 203 -9.13 0.23 8.79
N ALA A 204 -8.42 -0.47 9.66
CA ALA A 204 -7.72 -1.71 9.33
C ALA A 204 -8.11 -2.80 10.32
N ASN A 205 -8.33 -4.02 9.80
CA ASN A 205 -8.63 -5.21 10.60
C ASN A 205 -9.80 -5.04 11.60
N GLY A 206 -10.78 -4.22 11.23
CA GLY A 206 -11.98 -3.92 12.03
C GLY A 206 -11.84 -2.73 12.99
N GLU A 207 -10.66 -2.17 13.19
CA GLU A 207 -10.42 -1.05 14.10
C GLU A 207 -10.27 0.29 13.37
N LEU A 208 -10.85 1.35 13.96
CA LEU A 208 -10.69 2.72 13.45
C LEU A 208 -9.27 3.22 13.73
N LEU A 209 -8.55 3.58 12.67
CA LEU A 209 -7.20 4.14 12.76
C LEU A 209 -7.21 5.67 12.75
N MET A 210 -7.95 6.27 11.80
CA MET A 210 -7.97 7.72 11.63
C MET A 210 -9.34 8.20 11.17
N GLN A 211 -9.74 9.38 11.64
CA GLN A 211 -10.91 10.08 11.15
C GLN A 211 -10.60 11.56 11.00
N VAL A 212 -10.96 12.14 9.84
CA VAL A 212 -10.76 13.56 9.56
C VAL A 212 -12.02 14.14 8.91
N GLU A 213 -12.16 15.45 8.98
CA GLU A 213 -13.20 16.19 8.28
C GLU A 213 -12.61 17.03 7.16
N ASP A 214 -13.16 16.89 5.95
CA ASP A 214 -12.79 17.68 4.78
C ASP A 214 -13.94 17.70 3.76
N ASP A 215 -14.29 18.85 3.26
CA ASP A 215 -15.41 19.07 2.34
C ASP A 215 -14.98 19.48 0.91
N ALA A 216 -13.67 19.45 0.62
CA ALA A 216 -13.14 19.89 -0.66
C ALA A 216 -13.65 19.08 -1.86
N LEU A 217 -13.82 17.76 -1.67
CA LEU A 217 -14.34 16.86 -2.70
C LEU A 217 -15.59 16.14 -2.16
N ALA A 218 -16.72 16.27 -2.87
CA ALA A 218 -18.01 15.75 -2.41
C ALA A 218 -18.44 14.45 -3.11
N TYR A 219 -17.84 14.11 -4.26
CA TYR A 219 -18.17 12.90 -5.02
C TYR A 219 -17.01 12.54 -5.96
N GLY A 220 -17.02 11.34 -6.48
CA GLY A 220 -16.06 10.85 -7.47
C GLY A 220 -15.98 9.34 -7.47
N ASP A 221 -15.06 8.81 -8.26
CA ASP A 221 -14.82 7.38 -8.36
C ASP A 221 -14.14 6.85 -7.09
N VAL A 222 -14.23 5.55 -6.91
CA VAL A 222 -13.45 4.80 -5.91
C VAL A 222 -12.27 4.11 -6.60
N GLY A 223 -11.32 3.59 -5.84
CA GLY A 223 -10.17 2.91 -6.45
C GLY A 223 -9.20 2.33 -5.45
N LEU A 224 -8.13 1.80 -5.99
CA LEU A 224 -6.99 1.22 -5.28
C LEU A 224 -5.74 2.03 -5.58
N ILE A 225 -4.84 2.13 -4.61
CA ILE A 225 -3.60 2.90 -4.72
C ILE A 225 -2.45 2.14 -4.08
N VAL A 226 -1.28 2.19 -4.70
CA VAL A 226 -0.01 1.73 -4.15
C VAL A 226 1.06 2.75 -4.49
N GLY A 227 1.92 3.05 -3.54
CA GLY A 227 3.07 3.92 -3.73
C GLY A 227 4.28 3.46 -2.94
N THR A 228 5.44 3.91 -3.36
CA THR A 228 6.71 3.72 -2.65
C THR A 228 7.20 5.06 -2.12
N PHE A 229 7.87 5.05 -0.98
CA PHE A 229 8.65 6.19 -0.50
C PHE A 229 10.13 5.99 -0.89
N SER A 230 10.93 5.40 -0.02
CA SER A 230 12.33 5.08 -0.32
C SER A 230 12.52 3.66 -0.87
N ALA A 231 11.51 2.80 -0.76
CA ALA A 231 11.55 1.44 -1.29
C ALA A 231 11.80 1.42 -2.81
N GLU A 232 12.65 0.51 -3.28
CA GLU A 232 12.95 0.39 -4.71
C GLU A 232 11.80 -0.25 -5.50
N ASN A 233 11.01 -1.11 -4.85
CA ASN A 233 9.82 -1.76 -5.43
C ASN A 233 8.85 -2.16 -4.33
N THR A 234 7.59 -2.34 -4.69
CA THR A 234 6.56 -3.00 -3.86
C THR A 234 5.51 -3.62 -4.75
N GLU A 235 4.94 -4.75 -4.34
CA GLU A 235 3.87 -5.45 -5.05
C GLU A 235 2.76 -5.83 -4.08
N ILE A 236 1.56 -5.36 -4.37
CA ILE A 236 0.38 -5.53 -3.52
C ILE A 236 -0.74 -6.21 -4.31
N LEU A 237 -1.30 -7.28 -3.74
CA LEU A 237 -2.48 -7.96 -4.23
C LEU A 237 -3.72 -7.48 -3.47
N PHE A 238 -4.74 -7.11 -4.21
CA PHE A 238 -6.07 -6.74 -3.70
C PHE A 238 -7.09 -7.81 -4.04
N LYS A 239 -8.00 -8.09 -3.09
CA LYS A 239 -9.09 -9.04 -3.25
C LYS A 239 -10.38 -8.50 -2.67
N ASN A 240 -11.53 -9.00 -3.18
CA ASN A 240 -12.83 -8.77 -2.58
C ASN A 240 -13.15 -7.29 -2.33
N PHE A 241 -13.05 -6.48 -3.40
CA PHE A 241 -13.41 -5.06 -3.34
C PHE A 241 -14.93 -4.90 -3.30
N VAL A 242 -15.44 -4.21 -2.31
CA VAL A 242 -16.89 -4.00 -2.13
C VAL A 242 -17.18 -2.56 -1.74
N VAL A 243 -18.18 -1.97 -2.38
CA VAL A 243 -18.68 -0.63 -2.08
C VAL A 243 -20.10 -0.76 -1.55
N TYR A 244 -20.34 -0.21 -0.38
CA TYR A 244 -21.62 -0.22 0.30
C TYR A 244 -22.25 1.17 0.37
N LEU A 245 -23.57 1.20 0.37
CA LEU A 245 -24.34 2.35 0.86
C LEU A 245 -24.16 2.40 2.39
N PRO A 246 -23.75 3.54 2.99
CA PRO A 246 -23.55 3.70 4.43
C PRO A 246 -24.80 3.50 5.27
#